data_5d6e160767495c579a576346c8d07dd8
#
_entry.id   5d6e160767495c579a576346c8d07dd8
#
_cell.length_a   1.000
_cell.length_b   1.000
_cell.length_c   1.000
_cell.angle_alpha   90.00
_cell.angle_beta   90.00
_cell.angle_gamma   90.00
#
_symmetry.space_group_name_H-M   'P 1'
#
loop_
_entity.id
_entity.type
_entity.pdbx_description
1 polymer ?
#
loop_
_entity_poly.entity_id
_entity_poly.type
_entity_poly.pdbx_seq_one_letter_code
_entity_poly.pdbx_strand_id
1 'polypeptide(L)'
;MTPMRIKLPTVIALLLAAAPVWAHHGSAGFDQKRPVHITGKVSMLEWNNPHVVVHVEVTGTDGKVTRWLVNTFPPNAGMRLGYSKNTFAIGTEITIDGYQALDGSTRVNSHSIAFKDGKKITSPDCFAEPQRCFTPINVVR
;
A
#
# COMPACT_ATOMS: atom_id res chain seq x y z
N MET A 1 -49.90 29.70 3.08
CA MET A 1 -48.62 29.00 2.81
C MET A 1 -47.96 29.68 1.61
N THR A 2 -46.90 30.48 1.85
CA THR A 2 -46.17 31.15 0.79
C THR A 2 -45.16 30.19 0.16
N PRO A 3 -45.19 29.94 -1.15
CA PRO A 3 -44.20 29.03 -1.75
C PRO A 3 -42.83 29.67 -1.69
N MET A 4 -41.88 28.91 -1.12
CA MET A 4 -40.46 29.29 -1.04
C MET A 4 -39.88 29.31 -2.47
N ARG A 5 -39.68 30.49 -3.03
CA ARG A 5 -39.07 30.66 -4.36
C ARG A 5 -37.55 30.55 -4.22
N ILE A 6 -36.98 29.37 -4.52
CA ILE A 6 -35.54 29.21 -4.62
C ILE A 6 -35.04 29.98 -5.84
N LYS A 7 -34.22 31.01 -5.61
CA LYS A 7 -33.68 31.81 -6.69
C LYS A 7 -32.60 31.07 -7.46
N LEU A 8 -32.61 31.16 -8.78
CA LEU A 8 -31.66 30.49 -9.69
C LEU A 8 -30.18 30.61 -9.29
N PRO A 9 -29.67 31.78 -8.80
CA PRO A 9 -28.31 31.93 -8.36
C PRO A 9 -27.97 31.06 -7.13
N THR A 10 -28.94 30.77 -6.25
CA THR A 10 -28.75 29.89 -5.09
C THR A 10 -28.53 28.43 -5.49
N VAL A 11 -29.22 27.96 -6.53
CA VAL A 11 -29.07 26.61 -7.08
C VAL A 11 -27.71 26.47 -7.78
N ILE A 12 -27.29 27.49 -8.53
CA ILE A 12 -25.98 27.49 -9.20
C ILE A 12 -24.82 27.47 -8.18
N ALA A 13 -24.93 28.23 -7.09
CA ALA A 13 -23.94 28.25 -6.02
C ALA A 13 -23.82 26.91 -5.31
N LEU A 14 -24.93 26.17 -5.11
CA LEU A 14 -24.92 24.84 -4.53
C LEU A 14 -24.29 23.79 -5.47
N LEU A 15 -24.51 23.91 -6.77
CA LEU A 15 -23.91 23.00 -7.77
C LEU A 15 -22.41 23.20 -7.93
N LEU A 16 -21.91 24.44 -7.76
CA LEU A 16 -20.46 24.72 -7.78
C LEU A 16 -19.72 24.24 -6.52
N ALA A 17 -20.42 24.07 -5.41
CA ALA A 17 -19.85 23.54 -4.16
C ALA A 17 -19.67 22.01 -4.17
N ALA A 18 -20.25 21.30 -5.14
CA ALA A 18 -20.07 19.87 -5.36
C ALA A 18 -18.81 19.60 -6.22
N ALA A 19 -17.66 20.16 -5.85
CA ALA A 19 -16.40 19.76 -6.44
C ALA A 19 -16.17 18.27 -6.15
N PRO A 20 -15.84 17.43 -7.15
CA PRO A 20 -15.54 16.03 -6.90
C PRO A 20 -14.34 15.95 -5.97
N VAL A 21 -14.56 15.53 -4.73
CA VAL A 21 -13.47 15.15 -3.84
C VAL A 21 -12.90 13.88 -4.43
N TRP A 22 -11.81 14.02 -5.17
CA TRP A 22 -11.02 12.88 -5.63
C TRP A 22 -10.44 12.22 -4.39
N ALA A 23 -11.13 11.20 -3.88
CA ALA A 23 -10.59 10.34 -2.87
C ALA A 23 -9.37 9.65 -3.49
N HIS A 24 -8.19 10.06 -3.08
CA HIS A 24 -6.94 9.38 -3.43
C HIS A 24 -7.01 7.97 -2.84
N HIS A 25 -7.39 7.01 -3.66
CA HIS A 25 -7.25 5.60 -3.28
C HIS A 25 -5.78 5.34 -2.97
N GLY A 26 -5.49 4.58 -1.92
CA GLY A 26 -4.15 4.39 -1.36
C GLY A 26 -3.07 3.89 -2.34
N SER A 27 -3.45 3.40 -3.53
CA SER A 27 -2.55 3.00 -4.62
C SER A 27 -2.15 4.13 -5.57
N ALA A 28 -2.81 5.31 -5.53
CA ALA A 28 -2.59 6.40 -6.49
C ALA A 28 -1.18 7.02 -6.43
N GLY A 29 -0.45 6.81 -5.34
CA GLY A 29 0.93 7.28 -5.17
C GLY A 29 2.02 6.31 -5.65
N PHE A 30 1.65 5.17 -6.29
CA PHE A 30 2.58 4.11 -6.67
C PHE A 30 2.49 3.80 -8.17
N ASP A 31 3.64 3.55 -8.79
CA ASP A 31 3.77 3.33 -10.22
C ASP A 31 3.67 1.83 -10.55
N GLN A 32 2.54 1.41 -11.10
CA GLN A 32 2.33 0.02 -11.53
C GLN A 32 3.29 -0.44 -12.64
N LYS A 33 4.00 0.50 -13.29
CA LYS A 33 5.05 0.19 -14.27
C LYS A 33 6.42 0.00 -13.65
N ARG A 34 6.56 0.22 -12.34
CA ARG A 34 7.78 0.01 -11.56
C ARG A 34 7.59 -1.08 -10.52
N PRO A 35 7.48 -2.35 -10.94
CA PRO A 35 7.45 -3.46 -10.01
C PRO A 35 8.78 -3.55 -9.26
N VAL A 36 8.70 -3.86 -7.97
CA VAL A 36 9.86 -4.13 -7.13
C VAL A 36 9.75 -5.50 -6.48
N HIS A 37 10.89 -6.16 -6.39
CA HIS A 37 11.06 -7.42 -5.66
C HIS A 37 12.26 -7.24 -4.74
N ILE A 38 12.00 -7.13 -3.45
CA ILE A 38 13.04 -6.85 -2.45
C ILE A 38 12.99 -7.85 -1.31
N THR A 39 14.17 -8.25 -0.83
CA THR A 39 14.33 -9.09 0.36
C THR A 39 15.13 -8.33 1.39
N GLY A 40 14.68 -8.34 2.65
CA GLY A 40 15.36 -7.65 3.72
C GLY A 40 14.81 -8.03 5.09
N LYS A 41 15.32 -7.38 6.13
CA LYS A 41 14.94 -7.62 7.51
C LYS A 41 14.05 -6.51 8.05
N VAL A 42 12.99 -6.87 8.74
CA VAL A 42 12.13 -5.92 9.45
C VAL A 42 12.95 -5.18 10.49
N SER A 43 12.97 -3.85 10.42
CA SER A 43 13.67 -2.98 11.38
C SER A 43 12.72 -2.18 12.27
N MET A 44 11.50 -1.91 11.79
CA MET A 44 10.45 -1.21 12.55
C MET A 44 9.07 -1.56 12.00
N LEU A 45 8.05 -1.46 12.84
CA LEU A 45 6.66 -1.68 12.48
C LEU A 45 5.79 -0.52 12.97
N GLU A 46 5.05 0.09 12.06
CA GLU A 46 3.99 1.05 12.36
C GLU A 46 2.64 0.37 12.15
N TRP A 47 1.96 0.03 13.26
CA TRP A 47 0.66 -0.62 13.22
C TRP A 47 -0.43 0.41 13.48
N ASN A 48 -0.71 1.25 12.49
CA ASN A 48 -1.60 2.40 12.58
C ASN A 48 -2.55 2.48 11.37
N ASN A 49 -3.70 3.18 11.53
CA ASN A 49 -4.54 3.55 10.42
C ASN A 49 -3.89 4.68 9.61
N PRO A 50 -4.09 4.75 8.29
CA PRO A 50 -4.91 3.86 7.45
C PRO A 50 -4.24 2.56 7.04
N HIS A 51 -2.92 2.44 7.14
CA HIS A 51 -2.15 1.28 6.70
C HIS A 51 -1.09 0.89 7.72
N VAL A 52 -0.85 -0.41 7.84
CA VAL A 52 0.34 -0.93 8.49
C VAL A 52 1.53 -0.66 7.58
N VAL A 53 2.59 -0.04 8.12
CA VAL A 53 3.85 0.20 7.42
C VAL A 53 4.95 -0.62 8.07
N VAL A 54 5.62 -1.43 7.26
CA VAL A 54 6.76 -2.24 7.69
C VAL A 54 8.03 -1.58 7.15
N HIS A 55 8.96 -1.22 8.04
CA HIS A 55 10.27 -0.74 7.65
C HIS A 55 11.19 -1.94 7.46
N VAL A 56 11.82 -2.01 6.28
CA VAL A 56 12.67 -3.14 5.89
C VAL A 56 14.05 -2.63 5.51
N GLU A 57 15.07 -3.17 6.11
CA GLU A 57 16.47 -2.92 5.75
C GLU A 57 16.91 -3.94 4.70
N VAL A 58 17.24 -3.44 3.53
CA VAL A 58 17.71 -4.20 2.39
C VAL A 58 19.21 -3.93 2.21
N THR A 59 20.02 -4.97 2.26
CA THR A 59 21.45 -4.88 1.98
C THR A 59 21.71 -5.10 0.50
N GLY A 60 22.24 -4.10 -0.18
CA GLY A 60 22.64 -4.18 -1.57
C GLY A 60 23.88 -5.05 -1.78
N THR A 61 24.17 -5.39 -3.02
CA THR A 61 25.37 -6.16 -3.40
C THR A 61 26.69 -5.43 -3.09
N ASP A 62 26.61 -4.11 -2.95
CA ASP A 62 27.73 -3.22 -2.55
C ASP A 62 27.87 -3.12 -1.02
N GLY A 63 27.07 -3.85 -0.25
CA GLY A 63 27.03 -3.84 1.21
C GLY A 63 26.30 -2.66 1.83
N LYS A 64 25.79 -1.72 1.03
CA LYS A 64 25.01 -0.60 1.55
C LYS A 64 23.63 -1.06 1.98
N VAL A 65 23.18 -0.53 3.12
CA VAL A 65 21.85 -0.78 3.66
C VAL A 65 20.93 0.35 3.23
N THR A 66 19.83 -0.02 2.56
CA THR A 66 18.76 0.91 2.18
C THR A 66 17.51 0.55 2.96
N ARG A 67 16.87 1.56 3.57
CA ARG A 67 15.59 1.37 4.26
C ARG A 67 14.43 1.57 3.29
N TRP A 68 13.56 0.58 3.22
CA TRP A 68 12.31 0.62 2.46
C TRP A 68 11.13 0.73 3.42
N LEU A 69 10.14 1.54 3.03
CA LEU A 69 8.85 1.63 3.72
C LEU A 69 7.82 0.84 2.92
N VAL A 70 7.34 -0.23 3.50
CA VAL A 70 6.42 -1.17 2.87
C VAL A 70 5.01 -0.89 3.37
N ASN A 71 4.19 -0.24 2.54
CA ASN A 71 2.76 -0.07 2.80
C ASN A 71 2.06 -1.41 2.56
N THR A 72 1.24 -1.80 3.53
CA THR A 72 0.50 -3.06 3.48
C THR A 72 -1.01 -2.80 3.63
N PHE A 73 -1.69 -3.63 4.36
CA PHE A 73 -3.14 -3.59 4.61
C PHE A 73 -3.49 -2.66 5.79
N PRO A 74 -4.76 -2.24 5.94
CA PRO A 74 -5.24 -1.60 7.16
C PRO A 74 -5.18 -2.56 8.36
N PRO A 75 -4.89 -2.06 9.59
CA PRO A 75 -4.77 -2.91 10.79
C PRO A 75 -5.94 -3.87 11.02
N ASN A 76 -7.18 -3.38 10.84
CA ASN A 76 -8.39 -4.17 11.03
C ASN A 76 -8.56 -5.29 9.98
N ALA A 77 -8.08 -5.08 8.75
CA ALA A 77 -8.06 -6.11 7.73
C ALA A 77 -7.03 -7.19 8.07
N GLY A 78 -5.83 -6.78 8.50
CA GLY A 78 -4.80 -7.70 8.95
C GLY A 78 -5.24 -8.58 10.11
N MET A 79 -5.88 -8.00 11.12
CA MET A 79 -6.40 -8.76 12.28
C MET A 79 -7.45 -9.80 11.87
N ARG A 80 -8.35 -9.47 10.94
CA ARG A 80 -9.34 -10.45 10.42
C ARG A 80 -8.71 -11.61 9.67
N LEU A 81 -7.53 -11.39 9.08
CA LEU A 81 -6.74 -12.43 8.40
C LEU A 81 -5.81 -13.19 9.35
N GLY A 82 -5.86 -12.90 10.66
CA GLY A 82 -5.04 -13.56 11.68
C GLY A 82 -3.63 -12.97 11.82
N TYR A 83 -3.37 -11.80 11.23
CA TYR A 83 -2.10 -11.11 11.38
C TYR A 83 -2.12 -10.17 12.59
N SER A 84 -0.96 -10.00 13.20
CA SER A 84 -0.76 -9.15 14.36
C SER A 84 0.59 -8.44 14.28
N LYS A 85 0.89 -7.60 15.26
CA LYS A 85 2.23 -6.99 15.39
C LYS A 85 3.35 -8.03 15.43
N ASN A 86 3.10 -9.20 16.02
CA ASN A 86 4.09 -10.29 16.11
C ASN A 86 4.37 -10.95 14.76
N THR A 87 3.49 -10.80 13.77
CA THR A 87 3.71 -11.30 12.41
C THR A 87 4.95 -10.67 11.76
N PHE A 88 5.22 -9.41 12.10
CA PHE A 88 6.36 -8.63 11.59
C PHE A 88 7.36 -8.32 12.71
N ALA A 89 7.78 -9.35 13.45
CA ALA A 89 8.77 -9.16 14.50
C ALA A 89 10.07 -8.57 13.93
N ILE A 90 10.70 -7.65 14.68
CA ILE A 90 11.98 -7.04 14.28
C ILE A 90 13.02 -8.14 14.04
N GLY A 91 13.78 -8.01 12.95
CA GLY A 91 14.78 -8.99 12.52
C GLY A 91 14.21 -10.11 11.62
N THR A 92 12.90 -10.22 11.47
CA THR A 92 12.28 -11.17 10.54
C THR A 92 12.68 -10.86 9.10
N GLU A 93 13.18 -11.87 8.39
CA GLU A 93 13.48 -11.75 6.96
C GLU A 93 12.20 -11.96 6.14
N ILE A 94 11.92 -11.02 5.27
CA ILE A 94 10.75 -11.03 4.39
C ILE A 94 11.14 -10.65 2.97
N THR A 95 10.40 -11.22 2.01
CA THR A 95 10.49 -10.86 0.59
C THR A 95 9.19 -10.18 0.18
N ILE A 96 9.30 -9.01 -0.44
CA ILE A 96 8.18 -8.15 -0.80
C ILE A 96 8.11 -8.03 -2.31
N ASP A 97 6.91 -8.26 -2.85
CA ASP A 97 6.54 -7.90 -4.22
C ASP A 97 5.56 -6.72 -4.16
N GLY A 98 5.76 -5.72 -4.99
CA GLY A 98 4.91 -4.54 -4.99
C GLY A 98 5.29 -3.54 -6.06
N TYR A 99 4.82 -2.31 -5.90
CA TYR A 99 5.08 -1.21 -6.82
C TYR A 99 5.73 -0.03 -6.09
N GLN A 100 6.77 0.53 -6.70
CA GLN A 100 7.51 1.67 -6.14
C GLN A 100 6.66 2.95 -6.17
N ALA A 101 6.92 3.84 -5.25
CA ALA A 101 6.32 5.17 -5.25
C ALA A 101 6.66 5.96 -6.53
N LEU A 102 5.69 6.75 -7.00
CA LEU A 102 5.82 7.58 -8.21
C LEU A 102 6.97 8.58 -8.13
N ASP A 103 7.27 9.08 -6.93
CA ASP A 103 8.37 10.02 -6.67
C ASP A 103 9.76 9.37 -6.71
N GLY A 104 9.83 8.05 -6.93
CA GLY A 104 11.06 7.28 -6.97
C GLY A 104 11.69 7.00 -5.60
N SER A 105 11.03 7.37 -4.50
CA SER A 105 11.50 7.07 -3.15
C SER A 105 11.50 5.57 -2.85
N THR A 106 12.17 5.15 -1.77
CA THR A 106 12.20 3.77 -1.30
C THR A 106 10.93 3.41 -0.51
N ARG A 107 9.78 3.68 -1.13
CA ARG A 107 8.46 3.31 -0.66
C ARG A 107 7.84 2.33 -1.64
N VAL A 108 7.18 1.32 -1.11
CA VAL A 108 6.52 0.29 -1.91
C VAL A 108 5.11 0.04 -1.38
N ASN A 109 4.16 -0.07 -2.28
CA ASN A 109 2.84 -0.63 -1.98
C ASN A 109 2.90 -2.12 -2.24
N SER A 110 2.90 -2.93 -1.18
CA SER A 110 3.03 -4.38 -1.31
C SER A 110 1.72 -5.02 -1.76
N HIS A 111 1.81 -5.94 -2.68
CA HIS A 111 0.74 -6.86 -3.00
C HIS A 111 1.02 -8.29 -2.50
N SER A 112 2.27 -8.63 -2.24
CA SER A 112 2.59 -9.86 -1.51
C SER A 112 3.81 -9.70 -0.60
N ILE A 113 3.80 -10.43 0.51
CA ILE A 113 4.92 -10.54 1.44
C ILE A 113 5.10 -12.02 1.76
N ALA A 114 6.26 -12.56 1.45
CA ALA A 114 6.63 -13.93 1.77
C ALA A 114 7.62 -13.96 2.94
N PHE A 115 7.44 -14.92 3.82
CA PHE A 115 8.31 -15.19 4.97
C PHE A 115 9.20 -16.40 4.68
N LYS A 116 10.33 -16.48 5.36
CA LYS A 116 11.31 -17.57 5.20
C LYS A 116 10.74 -18.95 5.55
N ASP A 117 9.73 -19.01 6.40
CA ASP A 117 9.01 -20.24 6.78
C ASP A 117 8.00 -20.73 5.72
N GLY A 118 7.92 -20.05 4.58
CA GLY A 118 7.00 -20.34 3.48
C GLY A 118 5.61 -19.69 3.62
N LYS A 119 5.32 -19.01 4.73
CA LYS A 119 4.08 -18.25 4.89
C LYS A 119 4.07 -17.08 3.89
N LYS A 120 2.91 -16.82 3.31
CA LYS A 120 2.72 -15.70 2.37
C LYS A 120 1.48 -14.91 2.74
N ILE A 121 1.63 -13.59 2.74
CA ILE A 121 0.53 -12.62 2.85
C ILE A 121 0.31 -12.04 1.45
N THR A 122 -0.94 -12.04 1.00
CA THR A 122 -1.34 -11.39 -0.25
C THR A 122 -2.32 -10.27 0.09
N SER A 123 -2.19 -9.13 -0.57
CA SER A 123 -3.12 -8.01 -0.36
C SER A 123 -4.55 -8.41 -0.74
N PRO A 124 -5.58 -7.97 0.01
CA PRO A 124 -6.98 -8.19 -0.35
C PRO A 124 -7.35 -7.70 -1.75
N ASP A 125 -6.69 -6.66 -2.25
CA ASP A 125 -6.88 -6.13 -3.60
C ASP A 125 -6.51 -7.15 -4.68
N CYS A 126 -5.61 -8.09 -4.36
CA CYS A 126 -5.26 -9.19 -5.24
C CYS A 126 -6.36 -10.24 -5.37
N PHE A 127 -7.25 -10.34 -4.38
CA PHE A 127 -8.42 -11.25 -4.46
C PHE A 127 -9.52 -10.66 -5.34
N ALA A 128 -9.64 -9.31 -5.37
CA ALA A 128 -10.62 -8.62 -6.21
C ALA A 128 -10.19 -8.60 -7.70
N GLU A 129 -8.88 -8.49 -7.95
CA GLU A 129 -8.32 -8.48 -9.31
C GLU A 129 -7.05 -9.37 -9.41
N PRO A 130 -7.20 -10.70 -9.46
CA PRO A 130 -6.08 -11.65 -9.48
C PRO A 130 -5.06 -11.37 -10.59
N GLN A 131 -5.52 -10.88 -11.74
CA GLN A 131 -4.68 -10.59 -12.91
C GLN A 131 -3.65 -9.50 -12.64
N ARG A 132 -3.89 -8.59 -11.70
CA ARG A 132 -2.93 -7.54 -11.30
C ARG A 132 -1.79 -8.06 -10.42
N CYS A 133 -2.01 -9.19 -9.74
CA CYS A 133 -1.07 -9.70 -8.75
C CYS A 133 -0.30 -10.95 -9.20
N PHE A 134 -0.71 -11.56 -10.29
CA PHE A 134 -0.10 -12.79 -10.83
C PHE A 134 0.73 -12.55 -12.10
N THR A 135 0.93 -11.30 -12.52
CA THR A 135 1.91 -11.03 -13.57
C THR A 135 3.29 -11.43 -13.02
N PRO A 136 3.96 -12.44 -13.60
CA PRO A 136 5.31 -12.78 -13.17
C PRO A 136 6.17 -11.53 -13.37
N ILE A 137 6.71 -11.02 -12.26
CA ILE A 137 7.66 -9.91 -12.33
C ILE A 137 8.93 -10.52 -12.91
N ASN A 138 9.22 -10.20 -14.17
CA ASN A 138 10.52 -10.50 -14.73
C ASN A 138 11.55 -9.70 -13.92
N VAL A 139 12.22 -10.39 -13.02
CA VAL A 139 13.32 -9.84 -12.24
C VAL A 139 14.42 -9.48 -13.22
N VAL A 140 14.59 -8.20 -13.51
CA VAL A 140 15.81 -7.71 -14.12
C VAL A 140 16.88 -7.82 -13.02
N ARG A 141 17.79 -8.80 -13.20
CA ARG A 141 18.97 -9.02 -12.35
C ARG A 141 19.97 -7.89 -12.54
#